data_d439df261fac47276fbd7a3cc03c96fc
#
_entry.id   d439df261fac47276fbd7a3cc03c96fc
#
_cell.length_a   1.000
_cell.length_b   1.000
_cell.length_c   1.000
_cell.angle_alpha   90.00
_cell.angle_beta   90.00
_cell.angle_gamma   90.00
#
_symmetry.space_group_name_H-M   'P 1'
#
loop_
_entity.id
_entity.type
_entity.pdbx_description
1 polymer ?
#
loop_
_entity_poly.entity_id
_entity_poly.type
_entity_poly.pdbx_seq_one_letter_code
_entity_poly.pdbx_strand_id
1 'polypeptide(L)'
;MPDLTCPITDIAPLVPHSGKMILLDRVTDFGEDFLIAEAEVRPDNLLVKDNKLPGFLGAEIMAQGVAAWAGCKCVRAGKPITLGYWIGSRKLSIHQPDIAVGSKLRIQIKLSIEDATGFGVFDCQLIDSANQRVIVEGALNVFRPQV
;
A
#
# COMPACT_ATOMS: atom_id res chain seq x y z
N MET A 1 -0.12 11.10 19.67
CA MET A 1 0.64 10.94 18.41
C MET A 1 0.97 9.49 18.19
N PRO A 2 0.67 8.94 17.00
CA PRO A 2 1.14 7.61 16.67
C PRO A 2 2.66 7.55 16.66
N ASP A 3 3.20 6.43 17.10
CA ASP A 3 4.64 6.20 17.10
C ASP A 3 5.05 5.71 15.71
N LEU A 4 5.95 6.43 15.06
CA LEU A 4 6.45 6.11 13.72
C LEU A 4 7.77 5.33 13.75
N THR A 5 8.16 4.79 14.91
CA THR A 5 9.32 3.92 15.00
C THR A 5 9.03 2.60 14.29
N CYS A 6 9.84 2.24 13.31
CA CYS A 6 9.66 1.00 12.54
C CYS A 6 10.22 -0.21 13.30
N PRO A 7 9.56 -1.37 13.20
CA PRO A 7 8.34 -1.60 12.41
C PRO A 7 7.10 -0.99 13.06
N ILE A 8 6.25 -0.36 12.26
CA ILE A 8 4.98 0.19 12.71
C ILE A 8 3.93 -0.89 12.54
N THR A 9 3.34 -1.35 13.64
CA THR A 9 2.35 -2.44 13.61
C THR A 9 0.91 -1.95 13.74
N ASP A 10 0.71 -0.72 14.18
CA ASP A 10 -0.63 -0.12 14.25
C ASP A 10 -0.84 0.74 13.02
N ILE A 11 -1.52 0.18 12.02
CA ILE A 11 -1.71 0.82 10.72
C ILE A 11 -2.91 1.77 10.71
N ALA A 12 -3.92 1.51 11.53
CA ALA A 12 -5.17 2.29 11.51
C ALA A 12 -4.96 3.82 11.55
N PRO A 13 -4.04 4.36 12.38
CA PRO A 13 -3.82 5.81 12.41
C PRO A 13 -3.20 6.40 11.14
N LEU A 14 -2.71 5.56 10.23
CA LEU A 14 -1.97 6.01 9.03
C LEU A 14 -2.84 6.04 7.77
N VAL A 15 -3.96 5.33 7.77
CA VAL A 15 -4.77 5.14 6.58
C VAL A 15 -6.20 5.58 6.84
N PRO A 16 -6.94 5.99 5.78
CA PRO A 16 -8.36 6.32 5.94
C PRO A 16 -9.25 5.09 6.09
N HIS A 17 -8.71 3.90 5.86
CA HIS A 17 -9.43 2.62 5.98
C HIS A 17 -9.61 2.23 7.45
N SER A 18 -10.54 1.33 7.73
CA SER A 18 -10.79 0.84 9.09
C SER A 18 -11.16 -0.64 9.09
N GLY A 19 -10.91 -1.30 10.22
CA GLY A 19 -11.27 -2.69 10.44
C GLY A 19 -10.67 -3.63 9.39
N LYS A 20 -11.50 -4.51 8.86
CA LYS A 20 -11.08 -5.50 7.86
C LYS A 20 -10.70 -4.90 6.50
N MET A 21 -10.97 -3.62 6.28
CA MET A 21 -10.51 -2.92 5.06
C MET A 21 -9.02 -2.61 5.11
N ILE A 22 -8.38 -2.70 6.27
CA ILE A 22 -6.93 -2.51 6.39
C ILE A 22 -6.25 -3.80 5.98
N LEU A 23 -5.48 -3.74 4.89
CA LEU A 23 -4.84 -4.92 4.30
C LEU A 23 -3.36 -5.05 4.68
N LEU A 24 -2.74 -3.98 5.17
CA LEU A 24 -1.34 -3.98 5.61
C LEU A 24 -1.23 -4.45 7.06
N ASP A 25 -0.19 -5.23 7.35
CA ASP A 25 0.09 -5.69 8.71
C ASP A 25 1.08 -4.78 9.44
N ARG A 26 2.10 -4.34 8.73
CA ARG A 26 3.12 -3.46 9.33
C ARG A 26 3.87 -2.68 8.26
N VAL A 27 4.38 -1.53 8.66
CA VAL A 27 5.33 -0.74 7.86
C VAL A 27 6.72 -1.03 8.40
N THR A 28 7.58 -1.58 7.56
CA THR A 28 8.93 -1.96 8.00
C THR A 28 9.94 -0.84 7.81
N ASP A 29 9.69 0.06 6.86
CA ASP A 29 10.55 1.22 6.65
C ASP A 29 9.80 2.26 5.82
N PHE A 30 10.16 3.53 5.98
CA PHE A 30 9.64 4.60 5.12
C PHE A 30 10.59 5.79 5.15
N GLY A 31 10.47 6.64 4.13
CA GLY A 31 11.27 7.86 4.02
C GLY A 31 10.50 8.93 3.27
N GLU A 32 11.23 9.94 2.81
CA GLU A 32 10.64 11.08 2.12
C GLU A 32 9.90 10.70 0.83
N ASP A 33 10.38 9.65 0.15
CA ASP A 33 9.87 9.26 -1.16
C ASP A 33 9.56 7.78 -1.30
N PHE A 34 9.55 7.01 -0.19
CA PHE A 34 9.31 5.57 -0.28
C PHE A 34 8.64 5.03 0.99
N LEU A 35 8.09 3.83 0.85
CA LEU A 35 7.62 3.03 1.99
C LEU A 35 7.74 1.56 1.64
N ILE A 36 8.09 0.75 2.64
CA ILE A 36 8.10 -0.71 2.56
C ILE A 36 7.19 -1.23 3.65
N ALA A 37 6.27 -2.11 3.28
CA ALA A 37 5.32 -2.71 4.20
C ALA A 37 5.22 -4.20 3.98
N GLU A 38 4.55 -4.88 4.91
CA GLU A 38 4.28 -6.31 4.83
C GLU A 38 2.80 -6.57 5.05
N ALA A 39 2.30 -7.61 4.40
CA ALA A 39 0.93 -8.08 4.56
C ALA A 39 0.90 -9.60 4.38
N GLU A 40 0.02 -10.26 5.13
CA GLU A 40 -0.25 -11.68 4.94
C GLU A 40 -1.64 -11.83 4.36
N VAL A 41 -1.80 -12.74 3.39
CA VAL A 41 -3.12 -13.04 2.84
C VAL A 41 -3.83 -13.99 3.79
N ARG A 42 -4.78 -13.48 4.58
CA ARG A 42 -5.52 -14.24 5.58
C ARG A 42 -6.83 -14.78 5.02
N PRO A 43 -7.34 -15.90 5.57
CA PRO A 43 -8.60 -16.49 5.09
C PRO A 43 -9.81 -15.54 5.24
N ASP A 44 -9.78 -14.63 6.22
CA ASP A 44 -10.85 -13.67 6.48
C ASP A 44 -10.69 -12.35 5.74
N ASN A 45 -9.67 -12.22 4.87
CA ASN A 45 -9.48 -11.05 4.02
C ASN A 45 -10.70 -10.90 3.11
N LEU A 46 -11.27 -9.69 3.05
CA LEU A 46 -12.50 -9.42 2.29
C LEU A 46 -12.36 -9.66 0.78
N LEU A 47 -11.14 -9.64 0.26
CA LEU A 47 -10.85 -9.83 -1.16
C LEU A 47 -10.58 -11.30 -1.52
N VAL A 48 -10.45 -12.17 -0.52
CA VAL A 48 -10.18 -13.60 -0.73
C VAL A 48 -11.47 -14.29 -1.18
N LYS A 49 -11.34 -15.12 -2.21
CA LYS A 49 -12.41 -15.95 -2.74
C LYS A 49 -11.84 -17.32 -3.11
N ASP A 50 -12.46 -18.39 -2.64
CA ASP A 50 -12.02 -19.78 -2.89
C ASP A 50 -10.57 -20.00 -2.46
N ASN A 51 -10.21 -19.49 -1.25
CA ASN A 51 -8.87 -19.57 -0.67
C ASN A 51 -7.76 -18.90 -1.50
N LYS A 52 -8.14 -17.94 -2.35
CA LYS A 52 -7.20 -17.21 -3.19
C LYS A 52 -7.55 -15.73 -3.21
N LEU A 53 -6.53 -14.91 -3.31
CA LEU A 53 -6.67 -13.50 -3.62
C LEU A 53 -6.38 -13.32 -5.11
N PRO A 54 -7.34 -12.85 -5.91
CA PRO A 54 -7.03 -12.56 -7.33
C PRO A 54 -5.86 -11.60 -7.44
N GLY A 55 -4.92 -11.90 -8.34
CA GLY A 55 -3.69 -11.13 -8.48
C GLY A 55 -3.95 -9.65 -8.76
N PHE A 56 -4.97 -9.35 -9.59
CA PHE A 56 -5.28 -7.95 -9.91
C PHE A 56 -5.73 -7.14 -8.69
N LEU A 57 -6.27 -7.78 -7.65
CA LEU A 57 -6.63 -7.12 -6.40
C LEU A 57 -5.40 -6.81 -5.54
N GLY A 58 -4.23 -7.35 -5.88
CA GLY A 58 -2.98 -6.97 -5.25
C GLY A 58 -2.67 -5.49 -5.41
N ALA A 59 -3.19 -4.86 -6.47
CA ALA A 59 -3.04 -3.42 -6.65
C ALA A 59 -3.71 -2.61 -5.54
N GLU A 60 -4.79 -3.12 -4.94
CA GLU A 60 -5.41 -2.49 -3.77
C GLU A 60 -4.47 -2.47 -2.57
N ILE A 61 -3.70 -3.54 -2.40
CA ILE A 61 -2.70 -3.61 -1.32
C ILE A 61 -1.59 -2.59 -1.58
N MET A 62 -1.13 -2.47 -2.82
CA MET A 62 -0.14 -1.46 -3.19
C MET A 62 -0.67 -0.04 -2.95
N ALA A 63 -1.93 0.21 -3.31
CA ALA A 63 -2.57 1.51 -3.08
C ALA A 63 -2.62 1.86 -1.58
N GLN A 64 -2.86 0.87 -0.71
CA GLN A 64 -2.79 1.08 0.73
C GLN A 64 -1.37 1.43 1.19
N GLY A 65 -0.35 0.86 0.54
CA GLY A 65 1.02 1.25 0.79
C GLY A 65 1.25 2.74 0.53
N VAL A 66 0.72 3.25 -0.58
CA VAL A 66 0.77 4.69 -0.88
C VAL A 66 0.03 5.50 0.18
N ALA A 67 -1.16 5.05 0.58
CA ALA A 67 -1.94 5.72 1.62
C ALA A 67 -1.18 5.77 2.95
N ALA A 68 -0.53 4.67 3.34
CA ALA A 68 0.25 4.61 4.57
C ALA A 68 1.46 5.54 4.52
N TRP A 69 2.13 5.63 3.38
CA TRP A 69 3.22 6.60 3.20
C TRP A 69 2.73 8.03 3.41
N ALA A 70 1.61 8.39 2.78
CA ALA A 70 1.00 9.69 2.94
C ALA A 70 0.60 9.94 4.39
N GLY A 71 0.08 8.92 5.07
CA GLY A 71 -0.27 8.97 6.48
C GLY A 71 0.93 9.24 7.37
N CYS A 72 2.06 8.59 7.13
CA CYS A 72 3.30 8.83 7.86
C CYS A 72 3.74 10.29 7.72
N LYS A 73 3.62 10.86 6.53
CA LYS A 73 3.95 12.27 6.30
C LYS A 73 3.00 13.20 7.07
N CYS A 74 1.70 12.89 7.05
CA CYS A 74 0.72 13.68 7.80
C CYS A 74 1.00 13.66 9.30
N VAL A 75 1.24 12.48 9.87
CA VAL A 75 1.53 12.33 11.29
C VAL A 75 2.79 13.11 11.67
N ARG A 76 3.85 12.96 10.86
CA ARG A 76 5.12 13.66 11.11
C ARG A 76 4.95 15.17 11.07
N ALA A 77 4.06 15.68 10.20
CA ALA A 77 3.79 17.12 10.07
C ALA A 77 2.74 17.62 11.07
N GLY A 78 2.18 16.75 11.90
CA GLY A 78 1.12 17.13 12.85
C GLY A 78 -0.20 17.47 12.16
N LYS A 79 -0.45 16.92 10.99
CA LYS A 79 -1.66 17.15 10.19
C LYS A 79 -2.58 15.95 10.24
N PRO A 80 -3.90 16.16 10.08
CA PRO A 80 -4.83 15.02 9.98
C PRO A 80 -4.60 14.22 8.71
N ILE A 81 -4.95 12.93 8.76
CA ILE A 81 -4.90 12.05 7.60
C ILE A 81 -5.87 12.56 6.53
N THR A 82 -5.38 12.71 5.30
CA THR A 82 -6.21 13.14 4.18
C THR A 82 -6.57 11.95 3.30
N LEU A 83 -7.77 12.00 2.72
CA LEU A 83 -8.22 11.00 1.78
C LEU A 83 -7.55 11.24 0.43
N GLY A 84 -6.91 10.20 -0.11
CA GLY A 84 -6.37 10.21 -1.45
C GLY A 84 -7.22 9.34 -2.37
N TYR A 85 -7.20 9.65 -3.66
CA TYR A 85 -7.95 8.90 -4.66
C TYR A 85 -6.99 8.24 -5.63
N TRP A 86 -7.11 6.93 -5.78
CA TRP A 86 -6.39 6.19 -6.81
C TRP A 86 -7.15 6.36 -8.11
N ILE A 87 -6.61 7.18 -9.02
CA ILE A 87 -7.31 7.60 -10.22
C ILE A 87 -6.89 6.86 -11.49
N GLY A 88 -5.89 6.02 -11.42
CA GLY A 88 -5.46 5.22 -12.56
C GLY A 88 -4.14 4.53 -12.30
N SER A 89 -3.72 3.77 -13.30
CA SER A 89 -2.44 3.06 -13.25
C SER A 89 -1.83 3.03 -14.64
N ARG A 90 -0.49 2.92 -14.68
CA ARG A 90 0.26 2.83 -15.92
C ARG A 90 1.15 1.60 -15.86
N LYS A 91 1.20 0.86 -16.97
CA LYS A 91 2.05 -0.33 -17.10
C LYS A 91 1.83 -1.34 -15.97
N LEU A 92 0.58 -1.47 -15.52
CA LEU A 92 0.24 -2.44 -14.49
C LEU A 92 0.41 -3.85 -15.04
N SER A 93 1.34 -4.60 -14.47
CA SER A 93 1.63 -5.97 -14.88
C SER A 93 1.28 -6.91 -13.74
N ILE A 94 0.46 -7.90 -14.04
CA ILE A 94 0.05 -8.94 -13.09
C ILE A 94 0.75 -10.22 -13.52
N HIS A 95 1.79 -10.61 -12.75
CA HIS A 95 2.62 -11.75 -13.10
C HIS A 95 2.11 -13.06 -12.52
N GLN A 96 1.17 -12.98 -11.58
CA GLN A 96 0.61 -14.14 -10.91
C GLN A 96 -0.91 -13.95 -10.81
N PRO A 97 -1.71 -14.82 -11.44
CA PRO A 97 -3.17 -14.63 -11.50
C PRO A 97 -3.85 -14.77 -10.15
N ASP A 98 -3.32 -15.60 -9.25
CA ASP A 98 -3.86 -15.84 -7.93
C ASP A 98 -2.76 -15.82 -6.87
N ILE A 99 -3.10 -15.33 -5.67
CA ILE A 99 -2.21 -15.33 -4.52
C ILE A 99 -2.84 -16.24 -3.47
N ALA A 100 -2.11 -17.26 -3.03
CA ALA A 100 -2.64 -18.23 -2.09
C ALA A 100 -2.82 -17.61 -0.69
N VAL A 101 -3.86 -18.04 0.02
CA VAL A 101 -4.01 -17.74 1.44
C VAL A 101 -2.78 -18.26 2.19
N GLY A 102 -2.26 -17.47 3.12
CA GLY A 102 -1.02 -17.78 3.85
C GLY A 102 0.21 -17.14 3.24
N SER A 103 0.12 -16.59 2.02
CA SER A 103 1.25 -15.89 1.40
C SER A 103 1.62 -14.65 2.20
N LYS A 104 2.92 -14.46 2.40
CA LYS A 104 3.48 -13.25 3.01
C LYS A 104 4.01 -12.35 1.92
N LEU A 105 3.57 -11.11 1.92
CA LEU A 105 3.81 -10.15 0.85
C LEU A 105 4.63 -8.99 1.36
N ARG A 106 5.52 -8.49 0.52
CA ARG A 106 6.22 -7.24 0.74
C ARG A 106 5.70 -6.21 -0.27
N ILE A 107 5.36 -5.04 0.22
CA ILE A 107 4.87 -3.94 -0.57
C ILE A 107 5.97 -2.89 -0.61
N GLN A 108 6.40 -2.51 -1.82
CA GLN A 108 7.36 -1.44 -2.01
C GLN A 108 6.72 -0.36 -2.86
N ILE A 109 6.70 0.86 -2.34
CA ILE A 109 6.22 2.01 -3.11
C ILE A 109 7.29 3.09 -3.11
N LYS A 110 7.42 3.76 -4.24
CA LYS A 110 8.35 4.86 -4.39
C LYS A 110 7.69 5.99 -5.16
N LEU A 111 7.76 7.19 -4.59
CA LEU A 111 7.27 8.40 -5.25
C LEU A 111 8.16 8.70 -6.47
N SER A 112 7.55 8.77 -7.64
CA SER A 112 8.24 9.11 -8.89
C SER A 112 8.10 10.59 -9.22
N ILE A 113 6.86 11.08 -9.22
CA ILE A 113 6.55 12.48 -9.53
C ILE A 113 5.46 12.94 -8.58
N GLU A 114 5.57 14.16 -8.08
CA GLU A 114 4.53 14.81 -7.31
C GLU A 114 4.47 16.28 -7.71
N ASP A 115 3.27 16.81 -7.96
CA ASP A 115 3.09 18.21 -8.27
C ASP A 115 2.41 18.98 -7.13
N ALA A 116 2.36 20.31 -7.26
CA ALA A 116 1.81 21.17 -6.23
C ALA A 116 0.28 21.05 -6.07
N THR A 117 -0.41 20.43 -7.02
CA THR A 117 -1.88 20.27 -6.96
C THR A 117 -2.30 19.07 -6.13
N GLY A 118 -1.38 18.18 -5.79
CA GLY A 118 -1.67 16.96 -5.04
C GLY A 118 -1.69 15.70 -5.90
N PHE A 119 -1.36 15.81 -7.19
CA PHE A 119 -1.22 14.66 -8.08
C PHE A 119 0.14 14.02 -7.89
N GLY A 120 0.17 12.70 -7.74
CA GLY A 120 1.41 11.95 -7.61
C GLY A 120 1.40 10.66 -8.40
N VAL A 121 2.59 10.23 -8.83
CA VAL A 121 2.81 8.95 -9.48
C VAL A 121 3.75 8.14 -8.61
N PHE A 122 3.36 6.91 -8.28
CA PHE A 122 4.12 6.02 -7.40
C PHE A 122 4.46 4.74 -8.14
N ASP A 123 5.74 4.40 -8.18
CA ASP A 123 6.18 3.09 -8.68
C ASP A 123 5.98 2.07 -7.56
N CYS A 124 5.21 1.04 -7.84
CA CYS A 124 4.77 0.08 -6.82
C CYS A 124 5.10 -1.35 -7.24
N GLN A 125 5.47 -2.15 -6.25
CA GLN A 125 5.67 -3.59 -6.41
C GLN A 125 5.04 -4.34 -5.25
N LEU A 126 4.36 -5.44 -5.57
CA LEU A 126 3.89 -6.44 -4.61
C LEU A 126 4.71 -7.69 -4.83
N ILE A 127 5.44 -8.13 -3.80
CA ILE A 127 6.45 -9.17 -3.91
C ILE A 127 6.11 -10.30 -2.94
N ASP A 128 6.20 -11.55 -3.40
CA ASP A 128 6.11 -12.72 -2.53
C ASP A 128 7.40 -12.83 -1.73
N SER A 129 7.30 -12.71 -0.40
CA SER A 129 8.48 -12.72 0.46
C SER A 129 9.20 -14.07 0.49
N ALA A 130 8.49 -15.17 0.22
CA ALA A 130 9.09 -16.51 0.27
C ALA A 130 10.05 -16.75 -0.90
N ASN A 131 9.74 -16.24 -2.11
CA ASN A 131 10.54 -16.52 -3.30
C ASN A 131 11.07 -15.25 -3.98
N GLN A 132 10.77 -14.06 -3.44
CA GLN A 132 11.19 -12.76 -3.97
C GLN A 132 10.67 -12.47 -5.38
N ARG A 133 9.60 -13.15 -5.82
CA ARG A 133 9.00 -12.89 -7.13
C ARG A 133 8.04 -11.73 -7.04
N VAL A 134 8.08 -10.88 -8.05
CA VAL A 134 7.11 -9.78 -8.20
C VAL A 134 5.79 -10.37 -8.67
N ILE A 135 4.73 -10.12 -7.92
CA ILE A 135 3.38 -10.60 -8.24
C ILE A 135 2.64 -9.58 -9.09
N VAL A 136 2.69 -8.32 -8.65
CA VAL A 136 2.07 -7.18 -9.35
C VAL A 136 3.06 -6.04 -9.31
N GLU A 137 3.15 -5.29 -10.40
CA GLU A 137 3.94 -4.06 -10.43
C GLU A 137 3.35 -3.06 -11.41
N GLY A 138 3.64 -1.80 -11.19
CA GLY A 138 3.19 -0.74 -12.06
C GLY A 138 3.25 0.62 -11.38
N ALA A 139 2.86 1.65 -12.10
CA ALA A 139 2.77 2.99 -11.56
C ALA A 139 1.31 3.28 -11.19
N LEU A 140 1.08 3.76 -9.98
CA LEU A 140 -0.23 4.20 -9.52
C LEU A 140 -0.30 5.72 -9.56
N ASN A 141 -1.35 6.24 -10.16
CA ASN A 141 -1.64 7.68 -10.21
C ASN A 141 -2.61 7.98 -9.08
N VAL A 142 -2.21 8.85 -8.17
CA VAL A 142 -2.97 9.17 -6.97
C VAL A 142 -3.16 10.68 -6.89
N PHE A 143 -4.35 11.11 -6.51
CA PHE A 143 -4.64 12.52 -6.26
C PHE A 143 -5.05 12.72 -4.82
N ARG A 144 -4.36 13.61 -4.11
CA ARG A 144 -4.73 14.07 -2.76
C ARG A 144 -5.04 15.56 -2.84
N PRO A 145 -6.31 15.96 -2.66
CA PRO A 145 -6.63 17.38 -2.64
C PRO A 145 -5.82 18.12 -1.58
N GLN A 146 -5.28 19.27 -1.94
CA GLN A 146 -4.60 20.14 -1.00
C GLN A 146 -5.63 20.95 -0.24
N VAL A 147 -5.53 20.91 1.07
CA VAL A 147 -6.48 21.61 1.97
C VAL A 147 -5.74 22.70 2.72
#